data_7ac515d1831e4449adcc768682038167
#
_entry.id   7ac515d1831e4449adcc768682038167
#
_cell.length_a   1.000
_cell.length_b   1.000
_cell.length_c   1.000
_cell.angle_alpha   90.00
_cell.angle_beta   90.00
_cell.angle_gamma   90.00
#
_symmetry.space_group_name_H-M   'P 1'
#
loop_
_entity.id
_entity.type
_entity.pdbx_description
1 polymer ?
#
loop_
_entity_poly.entity_id
_entity_poly.type
_entity_poly.pdbx_seq_one_letter_code
_entity_poly.pdbx_strand_id
1 'polypeptide(L)'
;MPQTLKDDVKERIVDAAKQEFMKNSYDKASMRVIAGKSKITVGNLYRYFKSKEELNRFIVALALEKIQNLVLEITNNQVDILNPESFDLTTDQMRTMLDSLADGVVDIYMEHRIEVNILMMRTSINKYLTDWFANAIAQIIARNYNLDSKSSNVKLMADGYAVSIFNGFTTILRNSTVDNDTLKRLIKIYMESYVDMLDVDLVKSLRGEQE
;
A
#
# COMPACT_ATOMS: atom_id res chain seq x y z
N MET A 1 11.12 11.81 37.07
CA MET A 1 11.89 10.83 36.31
C MET A 1 12.72 11.58 35.27
N PRO A 2 14.02 11.28 35.12
CA PRO A 2 14.84 11.88 34.08
C PRO A 2 14.25 11.62 32.69
N GLN A 3 14.42 12.55 31.74
CA GLN A 3 13.91 12.48 30.37
C GLN A 3 14.36 11.18 29.66
N THR A 4 15.65 10.84 29.81
CA THR A 4 16.27 9.63 29.26
C THR A 4 15.57 8.33 29.68
N LEU A 5 15.08 8.21 30.91
CA LEU A 5 14.39 7.01 31.40
C LEU A 5 12.98 6.88 30.81
N LYS A 6 12.33 8.00 30.46
CA LYS A 6 11.03 8.00 29.78
C LYS A 6 11.17 7.59 28.30
N ASP A 7 12.23 8.04 27.64
CA ASP A 7 12.50 7.73 26.25
C ASP A 7 12.86 6.24 26.09
N ASP A 8 13.67 5.67 26.97
CA ASP A 8 13.99 4.23 27.01
C ASP A 8 12.73 3.35 27.19
N VAL A 9 11.83 3.74 28.10
CA VAL A 9 10.57 3.00 28.27
C VAL A 9 9.69 3.10 27.04
N LYS A 10 9.60 4.27 26.40
CA LYS A 10 8.82 4.48 25.20
C LYS A 10 9.35 3.63 24.04
N GLU A 11 10.66 3.59 23.86
CA GLU A 11 11.32 2.76 22.84
C GLU A 11 11.01 1.26 23.04
N ARG A 12 11.14 0.74 24.27
CA ARG A 12 10.78 -0.65 24.58
C ARG A 12 9.32 -0.97 24.31
N ILE A 13 8.39 -0.01 24.53
CA ILE A 13 6.97 -0.18 24.19
C ILE A 13 6.82 -0.30 22.69
N VAL A 14 7.47 0.58 21.91
CA VAL A 14 7.41 0.59 20.45
C VAL A 14 7.94 -0.73 19.87
N ASP A 15 9.08 -1.19 20.35
CA ASP A 15 9.69 -2.45 19.90
C ASP A 15 8.81 -3.67 20.21
N ALA A 16 8.28 -3.73 21.44
CA ALA A 16 7.36 -4.79 21.83
C ALA A 16 6.07 -4.76 21.00
N ALA A 17 5.58 -3.57 20.66
CA ALA A 17 4.39 -3.39 19.83
C ALA A 17 4.64 -3.80 18.37
N LYS A 18 5.78 -3.42 17.78
CA LYS A 18 6.18 -3.86 16.44
C LYS A 18 6.18 -5.38 16.34
N GLN A 19 6.80 -6.07 17.31
CA GLN A 19 6.81 -7.53 17.36
C GLN A 19 5.40 -8.13 17.50
N GLU A 20 4.56 -7.53 18.33
CA GLU A 20 3.20 -8.02 18.58
C GLU A 20 2.31 -7.84 17.36
N PHE A 21 2.37 -6.68 16.70
CA PHE A 21 1.61 -6.39 15.47
C PHE A 21 2.05 -7.28 14.30
N MET A 22 3.35 -7.50 14.14
CA MET A 22 3.88 -8.40 13.12
C MET A 22 3.46 -9.85 13.32
N LYS A 23 3.37 -10.31 14.58
CA LYS A 23 3.00 -11.69 14.90
C LYS A 23 1.50 -11.96 14.79
N ASN A 24 0.67 -11.04 15.28
CA ASN A 24 -0.76 -11.27 15.51
C ASN A 24 -1.66 -10.37 14.66
N SER A 25 -1.11 -9.54 13.79
CA SER A 25 -1.78 -8.40 13.14
C SER A 25 -2.31 -7.36 14.14
N TYR A 26 -2.68 -6.17 13.65
CA TYR A 26 -3.20 -5.10 14.49
C TYR A 26 -4.45 -5.52 15.25
N ASP A 27 -5.40 -6.20 14.60
CA ASP A 27 -6.71 -6.50 15.19
C ASP A 27 -6.60 -7.45 16.39
N LYS A 28 -5.76 -8.47 16.28
CA LYS A 28 -5.55 -9.50 17.32
C LYS A 28 -4.48 -9.13 18.35
N ALA A 29 -3.70 -8.10 18.12
CA ALA A 29 -2.63 -7.67 19.03
C ALA A 29 -3.19 -7.17 20.37
N SER A 30 -2.47 -7.50 21.46
CA SER A 30 -2.89 -7.24 22.83
C SER A 30 -2.00 -6.25 23.55
N MET A 31 -2.58 -5.14 24.03
CA MET A 31 -1.88 -4.14 24.87
C MET A 31 -1.30 -4.77 26.15
N ARG A 32 -1.93 -5.82 26.69
CA ARG A 32 -1.42 -6.55 27.84
C ARG A 32 -0.13 -7.32 27.53
N VAL A 33 -0.07 -7.96 26.36
CA VAL A 33 1.13 -8.66 25.89
C VAL A 33 2.26 -7.66 25.63
N ILE A 34 1.95 -6.53 24.98
CA ILE A 34 2.91 -5.44 24.74
C ILE A 34 3.50 -4.93 26.06
N ALA A 35 2.66 -4.63 27.06
CA ALA A 35 3.12 -4.21 28.37
C ALA A 35 4.05 -5.22 29.04
N GLY A 36 3.69 -6.51 29.00
CA GLY A 36 4.52 -7.57 29.54
C GLY A 36 5.88 -7.68 28.87
N LYS A 37 5.93 -7.64 27.52
CA LYS A 37 7.19 -7.65 26.74
C LYS A 37 8.05 -6.41 27.04
N SER A 38 7.42 -5.26 27.27
CA SER A 38 8.10 -4.00 27.62
C SER A 38 8.56 -3.93 29.09
N LYS A 39 8.26 -4.95 29.89
CA LYS A 39 8.55 -5.03 31.33
C LYS A 39 7.93 -3.88 32.12
N ILE A 40 6.68 -3.51 31.80
CA ILE A 40 5.90 -2.49 32.51
C ILE A 40 4.49 -2.98 32.80
N THR A 41 3.77 -2.29 33.69
CA THR A 41 2.35 -2.58 33.92
C THR A 41 1.49 -2.03 32.77
N VAL A 42 0.33 -2.62 32.56
CA VAL A 42 -0.65 -2.14 31.56
C VAL A 42 -1.07 -0.69 31.83
N GLY A 43 -1.27 -0.33 33.11
CA GLY A 43 -1.59 1.05 33.49
C GLY A 43 -0.45 2.04 33.15
N ASN A 44 0.80 1.60 33.27
CA ASN A 44 1.95 2.43 32.87
C ASN A 44 2.01 2.58 31.35
N LEU A 45 1.71 1.54 30.57
CA LEU A 45 1.63 1.62 29.10
C LEU A 45 0.61 2.65 28.65
N TYR A 46 -0.60 2.67 29.25
CA TYR A 46 -1.64 3.65 28.91
C TYR A 46 -1.29 5.11 29.28
N ARG A 47 -0.26 5.34 30.09
CA ARG A 47 0.28 6.69 30.33
C ARG A 47 1.13 7.19 29.16
N TYR A 48 1.73 6.28 28.36
CA TYR A 48 2.49 6.63 27.15
C TYR A 48 1.61 6.71 25.91
N PHE A 49 0.69 5.76 25.79
CA PHE A 49 -0.21 5.65 24.63
C PHE A 49 -1.63 5.34 25.12
N LYS A 50 -2.55 6.28 24.94
CA LYS A 50 -3.93 6.20 25.42
C LYS A 50 -4.74 5.06 24.82
N SER A 51 -4.30 4.53 23.66
CA SER A 51 -4.98 3.44 22.97
C SER A 51 -4.00 2.64 22.10
N LYS A 52 -4.44 1.46 21.68
CA LYS A 52 -3.73 0.65 20.68
C LYS A 52 -3.62 1.39 19.33
N GLU A 53 -4.63 2.17 18.99
CA GLU A 53 -4.65 3.00 17.78
C GLU A 53 -3.59 4.12 17.83
N GLU A 54 -3.46 4.80 18.95
CA GLU A 54 -2.43 5.84 19.13
C GLU A 54 -1.02 5.26 19.03
N LEU A 55 -0.77 4.11 19.66
CA LEU A 55 0.50 3.40 19.57
C LEU A 55 0.81 2.97 18.13
N ASN A 56 -0.18 2.42 17.44
CA ASN A 56 0.00 2.01 16.05
C ASN A 56 0.27 3.23 15.14
N ARG A 57 -0.50 4.32 15.27
CA ARG A 57 -0.25 5.56 14.51
C ARG A 57 1.15 6.09 14.75
N PHE A 58 1.62 6.06 15.99
CA PHE A 58 2.98 6.49 16.30
C PHE A 58 4.04 5.63 15.59
N ILE A 59 3.84 4.31 15.56
CA ILE A 59 4.79 3.38 14.92
C ILE A 59 4.87 3.60 13.42
N VAL A 60 3.73 3.77 12.76
CA VAL A 60 3.67 3.82 11.30
C VAL A 60 3.74 5.23 10.70
N ALA A 61 3.78 6.26 11.55
CA ALA A 61 3.62 7.66 11.13
C ALA A 61 4.60 8.06 10.02
N LEU A 62 5.88 7.75 10.18
CA LEU A 62 6.92 8.13 9.22
C LEU A 62 6.78 7.40 7.88
N ALA A 63 6.50 6.10 7.92
CA ALA A 63 6.28 5.32 6.70
C ALA A 63 5.02 5.80 5.96
N LEU A 64 3.95 6.11 6.70
CA LEU A 64 2.72 6.64 6.13
C LEU A 64 2.94 8.02 5.49
N GLU A 65 3.66 8.92 6.16
CA GLU A 65 4.03 10.23 5.64
C GLU A 65 4.82 10.12 4.32
N LYS A 66 5.84 9.23 4.28
CA LYS A 66 6.62 9.00 3.06
C LYS A 66 5.77 8.46 1.91
N ILE A 67 4.87 7.51 2.19
CA ILE A 67 3.92 7.00 1.19
C ILE A 67 2.99 8.11 0.70
N GLN A 68 2.45 8.93 1.59
CA GLN A 68 1.59 10.07 1.21
C GLN A 68 2.34 11.09 0.34
N ASN A 69 3.58 11.42 0.70
CA ASN A 69 4.40 12.34 -0.08
C ASN A 69 4.73 11.78 -1.48
N LEU A 70 5.09 10.49 -1.57
CA LEU A 70 5.29 9.82 -2.86
C LEU A 70 4.03 9.89 -3.72
N VAL A 71 2.88 9.58 -3.15
CA VAL A 71 1.60 9.65 -3.82
C VAL A 71 1.32 11.08 -4.31
N LEU A 72 1.51 12.09 -3.45
CA LEU A 72 1.34 13.51 -3.82
C LEU A 72 2.32 13.94 -4.92
N GLU A 73 3.58 13.53 -4.87
CA GLU A 73 4.58 13.84 -5.87
C GLU A 73 4.20 13.28 -7.25
N ILE A 74 3.80 12.02 -7.28
CA ILE A 74 3.37 11.35 -8.52
C ILE A 74 2.12 12.02 -9.11
N THR A 75 1.22 12.54 -8.27
CA THR A 75 -0.07 13.08 -8.69
C THR A 75 -0.09 14.59 -8.91
N ASN A 76 0.72 15.37 -8.23
CA ASN A 76 0.90 16.80 -8.53
C ASN A 76 1.40 17.01 -9.96
N ASN A 77 1.93 15.98 -10.58
CA ASN A 77 2.37 16.02 -11.96
C ASN A 77 1.26 15.73 -12.98
N GLN A 78 0.02 15.34 -12.66
CA GLN A 78 -1.09 15.28 -13.64
C GLN A 78 -2.40 14.58 -13.17
N VAL A 79 -2.52 14.03 -11.96
CA VAL A 79 -3.73 13.28 -11.56
C VAL A 79 -4.25 13.74 -10.20
N ASP A 80 -5.51 14.14 -10.16
CA ASP A 80 -6.20 14.35 -8.88
C ASP A 80 -6.64 12.98 -8.30
N ILE A 81 -5.80 12.41 -7.42
CA ILE A 81 -6.08 11.11 -6.75
C ILE A 81 -7.40 11.15 -5.97
N LEU A 82 -7.80 12.32 -5.49
CA LEU A 82 -9.02 12.47 -4.73
C LEU A 82 -10.26 12.47 -5.64
N ASN A 83 -10.06 12.63 -6.96
CA ASN A 83 -11.11 12.58 -7.96
C ASN A 83 -10.87 11.43 -8.96
N PRO A 84 -11.42 10.23 -8.72
CA PRO A 84 -11.27 9.10 -9.64
C PRO A 84 -11.80 9.36 -11.06
N GLU A 85 -12.65 10.38 -11.24
CA GLU A 85 -13.20 10.76 -12.56
C GLU A 85 -12.20 11.55 -13.41
N SER A 86 -11.09 12.06 -12.81
CA SER A 86 -10.02 12.78 -13.52
C SER A 86 -8.94 11.86 -14.10
N PHE A 87 -9.09 10.55 -13.99
CA PHE A 87 -8.14 9.55 -14.50
C PHE A 87 -8.24 9.41 -16.03
N ASP A 88 -7.73 10.40 -16.77
CA ASP A 88 -7.58 10.35 -18.23
C ASP A 88 -6.10 10.21 -18.59
N LEU A 89 -5.51 9.09 -18.18
CA LEU A 89 -4.11 8.78 -18.49
C LEU A 89 -4.02 7.92 -19.76
N THR A 90 -3.10 8.27 -20.64
CA THR A 90 -2.68 7.37 -21.72
C THR A 90 -1.92 6.17 -21.14
N THR A 91 -1.80 5.10 -21.91
CA THR A 91 -1.04 3.90 -21.51
C THR A 91 0.40 4.25 -21.13
N ASP A 92 1.07 5.14 -21.87
CA ASP A 92 2.44 5.56 -21.57
C ASP A 92 2.56 6.39 -20.30
N GLN A 93 1.59 7.28 -20.05
CA GLN A 93 1.55 8.05 -18.79
C GLN A 93 1.34 7.12 -17.59
N MET A 94 0.51 6.10 -17.75
CA MET A 94 0.29 5.09 -16.72
C MET A 94 1.57 4.28 -16.45
N ARG A 95 2.28 3.84 -17.49
CA ARG A 95 3.57 3.14 -17.32
C ARG A 95 4.56 4.00 -16.54
N THR A 96 4.73 5.26 -16.93
CA THR A 96 5.61 6.21 -16.24
C THR A 96 5.22 6.40 -14.76
N MET A 97 3.93 6.51 -14.48
CA MET A 97 3.40 6.62 -13.13
C MET A 97 3.68 5.36 -12.30
N LEU A 98 3.44 4.18 -12.87
CA LEU A 98 3.67 2.90 -12.20
C LEU A 98 5.15 2.65 -11.93
N ASP A 99 6.03 3.05 -12.85
CA ASP A 99 7.49 2.98 -12.66
C ASP A 99 7.94 3.83 -11.48
N SER A 100 7.50 5.09 -11.43
CA SER A 100 7.81 6.00 -10.33
C SER A 100 7.24 5.50 -8.99
N LEU A 101 6.02 4.94 -9.02
CA LEU A 101 5.39 4.34 -7.85
C LEU A 101 6.17 3.10 -7.38
N ALA A 102 6.57 2.23 -8.29
CA ALA A 102 7.32 1.02 -7.97
C ALA A 102 8.66 1.35 -7.31
N ASP A 103 9.42 2.29 -7.88
CA ASP A 103 10.71 2.71 -7.31
C ASP A 103 10.54 3.31 -5.92
N GLY A 104 9.63 4.27 -5.77
CA GLY A 104 9.42 4.96 -4.49
C GLY A 104 8.88 4.06 -3.40
N VAL A 105 7.93 3.17 -3.72
CA VAL A 105 7.37 2.23 -2.73
C VAL A 105 8.39 1.20 -2.29
N VAL A 106 9.24 0.69 -3.20
CA VAL A 106 10.30 -0.25 -2.83
C VAL A 106 11.33 0.43 -1.93
N ASP A 107 11.74 1.66 -2.21
CA ASP A 107 12.67 2.41 -1.37
C ASP A 107 12.10 2.63 0.04
N ILE A 108 10.85 3.06 0.15
CA ILE A 108 10.16 3.21 1.44
C ILE A 108 10.06 1.86 2.17
N TYR A 109 9.75 0.79 1.45
CA TYR A 109 9.66 -0.55 2.03
C TYR A 109 11.01 -1.04 2.57
N MET A 110 12.09 -0.83 1.86
CA MET A 110 13.43 -1.25 2.30
C MET A 110 13.87 -0.47 3.54
N GLU A 111 13.57 0.83 3.62
CA GLU A 111 13.90 1.67 4.76
C GLU A 111 13.00 1.42 5.98
N HIS A 112 11.70 1.16 5.75
CA HIS A 112 10.65 1.05 6.79
C HIS A 112 9.89 -0.28 6.75
N ARG A 113 10.61 -1.38 6.55
CA ARG A 113 10.03 -2.70 6.28
C ARG A 113 8.98 -3.15 7.31
N ILE A 114 9.26 -2.95 8.58
CA ILE A 114 8.36 -3.38 9.67
C ILE A 114 7.09 -2.52 9.67
N GLU A 115 7.24 -1.22 9.59
CA GLU A 115 6.16 -0.23 9.60
C GLU A 115 5.22 -0.42 8.39
N VAL A 116 5.77 -0.58 7.20
CA VAL A 116 5.00 -0.85 5.98
C VAL A 116 4.27 -2.19 6.06
N ASN A 117 4.91 -3.25 6.59
CA ASN A 117 4.22 -4.52 6.81
C ASN A 117 3.06 -4.39 7.81
N ILE A 118 3.23 -3.62 8.89
CA ILE A 118 2.14 -3.34 9.85
C ILE A 118 0.99 -2.58 9.16
N LEU A 119 1.29 -1.61 8.31
CA LEU A 119 0.30 -0.90 7.50
C LEU A 119 -0.47 -1.85 6.58
N MET A 120 0.24 -2.70 5.84
CA MET A 120 -0.34 -3.67 4.90
C MET A 120 -1.17 -4.77 5.56
N MET A 121 -1.03 -4.99 6.87
CA MET A 121 -1.87 -5.92 7.64
C MET A 121 -3.19 -5.30 8.10
N ARG A 122 -3.44 -4.01 7.87
CA ARG A 122 -4.67 -3.33 8.27
C ARG A 122 -5.73 -3.43 7.17
N THR A 123 -6.83 -4.10 7.47
CA THR A 123 -7.96 -4.28 6.54
C THR A 123 -8.50 -2.97 5.99
N SER A 124 -8.57 -1.92 6.83
CA SER A 124 -9.09 -0.61 6.41
C SER A 124 -8.20 0.11 5.40
N ILE A 125 -6.88 0.01 5.56
CA ILE A 125 -5.91 0.62 4.62
C ILE A 125 -5.89 -0.17 3.32
N ASN A 126 -5.88 -1.50 3.41
CA ASN A 126 -5.94 -2.37 2.24
C ASN A 126 -7.20 -2.10 1.42
N LYS A 127 -8.36 -1.99 2.10
CA LYS A 127 -9.61 -1.65 1.42
C LYS A 127 -9.53 -0.30 0.72
N TYR A 128 -9.04 0.74 1.38
CA TYR A 128 -8.90 2.07 0.78
C TYR A 128 -8.03 2.05 -0.49
N LEU A 129 -6.88 1.38 -0.43
CA LEU A 129 -5.97 1.26 -1.58
C LEU A 129 -6.59 0.43 -2.71
N THR A 130 -7.24 -0.69 -2.39
CA THR A 130 -7.91 -1.51 -3.41
C THR A 130 -9.08 -0.79 -4.05
N ASP A 131 -9.90 -0.05 -3.28
CA ASP A 131 -11.01 0.77 -3.80
C ASP A 131 -10.47 1.87 -4.75
N TRP A 132 -9.35 2.50 -4.39
CA TRP A 132 -8.71 3.50 -5.23
C TRP A 132 -8.21 2.90 -6.57
N PHE A 133 -7.47 1.78 -6.52
CA PHE A 133 -7.04 1.06 -7.72
C PHE A 133 -8.23 0.59 -8.57
N ALA A 134 -9.28 0.09 -7.95
CA ALA A 134 -10.48 -0.36 -8.66
C ALA A 134 -11.15 0.78 -9.43
N ASN A 135 -11.25 1.97 -8.85
CA ASN A 135 -11.82 3.12 -9.55
C ASN A 135 -10.97 3.51 -10.78
N ALA A 136 -9.64 3.55 -10.64
CA ALA A 136 -8.73 3.82 -11.76
C ALA A 136 -8.87 2.78 -12.87
N ILE A 137 -8.87 1.50 -12.53
CA ILE A 137 -9.03 0.40 -13.48
C ILE A 137 -10.40 0.44 -14.17
N ALA A 138 -11.47 0.78 -13.44
CA ALA A 138 -12.81 0.93 -14.01
C ALA A 138 -12.85 1.99 -15.12
N GLN A 139 -12.16 3.12 -14.95
CA GLN A 139 -12.06 4.17 -15.98
C GLN A 139 -11.31 3.65 -17.23
N ILE A 140 -10.22 2.92 -17.01
CA ILE A 140 -9.43 2.34 -18.11
C ILE A 140 -10.26 1.32 -18.90
N ILE A 141 -10.91 0.38 -18.22
CA ILE A 141 -11.78 -0.63 -18.85
C ILE A 141 -12.90 0.07 -19.62
N ALA A 142 -13.55 1.06 -19.00
CA ALA A 142 -14.66 1.78 -19.63
C ALA A 142 -14.22 2.47 -20.92
N ARG A 143 -13.08 3.15 -20.90
CA ARG A 143 -12.52 3.81 -22.07
C ARG A 143 -12.15 2.80 -23.17
N ASN A 144 -11.40 1.77 -22.82
CA ASN A 144 -10.86 0.82 -23.77
C ASN A 144 -11.92 -0.04 -24.45
N TYR A 145 -13.01 -0.32 -23.77
CA TYR A 145 -14.10 -1.18 -24.28
C TYR A 145 -15.39 -0.41 -24.60
N ASN A 146 -15.36 0.92 -24.54
CA ASN A 146 -16.53 1.78 -24.72
C ASN A 146 -17.71 1.40 -23.83
N LEU A 147 -17.45 1.23 -22.53
CA LEU A 147 -18.41 0.83 -21.51
C LEU A 147 -18.66 1.96 -20.52
N ASP A 148 -19.74 1.85 -19.74
CA ASP A 148 -19.98 2.76 -18.60
C ASP A 148 -19.15 2.33 -17.38
N SER A 149 -18.23 3.20 -16.92
CA SER A 149 -17.39 2.95 -15.72
C SER A 149 -18.20 2.76 -14.45
N LYS A 150 -19.43 3.26 -14.39
CA LYS A 150 -20.32 3.14 -13.25
C LYS A 150 -21.16 1.86 -13.27
N SER A 151 -21.12 1.10 -14.38
CA SER A 151 -21.86 -0.16 -14.48
C SER A 151 -21.36 -1.19 -13.48
N SER A 152 -22.28 -2.03 -12.98
CA SER A 152 -21.93 -3.07 -11.99
C SER A 152 -20.92 -4.09 -12.53
N ASN A 153 -20.97 -4.40 -13.82
CA ASN A 153 -20.06 -5.36 -14.45
C ASN A 153 -18.63 -4.81 -14.54
N VAL A 154 -18.47 -3.54 -14.96
CA VAL A 154 -17.15 -2.88 -15.01
C VAL A 154 -16.56 -2.78 -13.62
N LYS A 155 -17.37 -2.37 -12.62
CA LYS A 155 -16.92 -2.32 -11.23
C LYS A 155 -16.47 -3.69 -10.72
N LEU A 156 -17.25 -4.74 -10.97
CA LEU A 156 -16.89 -6.10 -10.53
C LEU A 156 -15.55 -6.57 -11.13
N MET A 157 -15.34 -6.31 -12.44
CA MET A 157 -14.06 -6.61 -13.09
C MET A 157 -12.91 -5.80 -12.49
N ALA A 158 -13.11 -4.50 -12.30
CA ALA A 158 -12.12 -3.59 -11.74
C ALA A 158 -11.74 -3.97 -10.30
N ASP A 159 -12.71 -4.36 -9.47
CA ASP A 159 -12.46 -4.87 -8.12
C ASP A 159 -11.59 -6.14 -8.15
N GLY A 160 -11.89 -7.07 -9.06
CA GLY A 160 -11.09 -8.29 -9.24
C GLY A 160 -9.64 -8.00 -9.60
N TYR A 161 -9.41 -7.10 -10.57
CA TYR A 161 -8.05 -6.67 -10.94
C TYR A 161 -7.34 -5.95 -9.79
N ALA A 162 -8.01 -5.00 -9.13
CA ALA A 162 -7.42 -4.24 -8.04
C ALA A 162 -6.98 -5.14 -6.87
N VAL A 163 -7.81 -6.10 -6.47
CA VAL A 163 -7.47 -7.09 -5.44
C VAL A 163 -6.29 -7.95 -5.88
N SER A 164 -6.27 -8.41 -7.13
CA SER A 164 -5.18 -9.22 -7.68
C SER A 164 -3.86 -8.47 -7.70
N ILE A 165 -3.86 -7.23 -8.23
CA ILE A 165 -2.67 -6.36 -8.28
C ILE A 165 -2.15 -6.11 -6.87
N PHE A 166 -3.01 -5.70 -5.94
CA PHE A 166 -2.60 -5.37 -4.58
C PHE A 166 -2.05 -6.58 -3.83
N ASN A 167 -2.70 -7.74 -3.92
CA ASN A 167 -2.26 -8.96 -3.25
C ASN A 167 -0.93 -9.48 -3.81
N GLY A 168 -0.75 -9.49 -5.13
CA GLY A 168 0.50 -9.92 -5.74
C GLY A 168 1.66 -8.98 -5.40
N PHE A 169 1.43 -7.66 -5.50
CA PHE A 169 2.40 -6.64 -5.12
C PHE A 169 2.86 -6.80 -3.66
N THR A 170 1.91 -6.90 -2.71
CA THR A 170 2.23 -7.08 -1.30
C THR A 170 2.92 -8.43 -1.03
N THR A 171 2.57 -9.47 -1.78
CA THR A 171 3.20 -10.80 -1.70
C THR A 171 4.66 -10.75 -2.14
N ILE A 172 4.96 -10.08 -3.26
CA ILE A 172 6.33 -9.89 -3.74
C ILE A 172 7.15 -9.11 -2.71
N LEU A 173 6.65 -7.97 -2.22
CA LEU A 173 7.34 -7.17 -1.22
C LEU A 173 7.67 -7.98 0.06
N ARG A 174 6.68 -8.66 0.62
CA ARG A 174 6.80 -9.34 1.93
C ARG A 174 7.68 -10.57 1.90
N ASN A 175 7.69 -11.32 0.79
CA ASN A 175 8.41 -12.58 0.66
C ASN A 175 9.76 -12.44 -0.05
N SER A 176 10.10 -11.24 -0.55
CA SER A 176 11.35 -11.02 -1.26
C SER A 176 12.55 -11.09 -0.31
N THR A 177 13.58 -11.80 -0.78
CA THR A 177 14.91 -11.89 -0.16
C THR A 177 16.00 -11.32 -1.09
N VAL A 178 15.59 -10.72 -2.22
CA VAL A 178 16.52 -10.15 -3.21
C VAL A 178 16.93 -8.73 -2.82
N ASP A 179 17.98 -8.22 -3.49
CA ASP A 179 18.43 -6.83 -3.35
C ASP A 179 17.40 -5.82 -3.86
N ASN A 180 17.61 -4.56 -3.53
CA ASN A 180 16.69 -3.46 -3.85
C ASN A 180 16.44 -3.32 -5.37
N ASP A 181 17.48 -3.36 -6.18
CA ASP A 181 17.37 -3.16 -7.63
C ASP A 181 16.62 -4.31 -8.30
N THR A 182 16.89 -5.53 -7.85
CA THR A 182 16.13 -6.71 -8.29
C THR A 182 14.68 -6.63 -7.87
N LEU A 183 14.38 -6.18 -6.65
CA LEU A 183 13.00 -6.03 -6.17
C LEU A 183 12.24 -4.97 -6.97
N LYS A 184 12.85 -3.81 -7.24
CA LYS A 184 12.27 -2.76 -8.10
C LYS A 184 11.91 -3.32 -9.47
N ARG A 185 12.83 -4.04 -10.10
CA ARG A 185 12.61 -4.66 -11.40
C ARG A 185 11.46 -5.68 -11.38
N LEU A 186 11.38 -6.53 -10.36
CA LEU A 186 10.29 -7.50 -10.22
C LEU A 186 8.93 -6.82 -10.06
N ILE A 187 8.87 -5.77 -9.25
CA ILE A 187 7.63 -4.98 -9.05
C ILE A 187 7.21 -4.29 -10.36
N LYS A 188 8.15 -3.69 -11.09
CA LYS A 188 7.86 -3.06 -12.41
C LYS A 188 7.30 -4.08 -13.39
N ILE A 189 7.98 -5.20 -13.61
CA ILE A 189 7.49 -6.27 -14.49
C ILE A 189 6.09 -6.74 -14.07
N TYR A 190 5.87 -6.90 -12.77
CA TYR A 190 4.56 -7.30 -12.25
C TYR A 190 3.48 -6.27 -12.58
N MET A 191 3.74 -4.98 -12.36
CA MET A 191 2.79 -3.91 -12.62
C MET A 191 2.53 -3.73 -14.13
N GLU A 192 3.60 -3.76 -14.95
CA GLU A 192 3.50 -3.64 -16.42
C GLU A 192 2.64 -4.75 -17.03
N SER A 193 2.72 -5.98 -16.51
CA SER A 193 1.91 -7.10 -17.01
C SER A 193 0.40 -6.83 -16.93
N TYR A 194 -0.04 -6.04 -15.96
CA TYR A 194 -1.46 -5.63 -15.86
C TYR A 194 -1.81 -4.50 -16.83
N VAL A 195 -0.89 -3.58 -17.09
CA VAL A 195 -1.09 -2.53 -18.09
C VAL A 195 -1.24 -3.17 -19.48
N ASP A 196 -0.37 -4.12 -19.81
CA ASP A 196 -0.42 -4.85 -21.08
C ASP A 196 -1.72 -5.65 -21.26
N MET A 197 -2.21 -6.27 -20.16
CA MET A 197 -3.51 -6.97 -20.18
C MET A 197 -4.70 -6.04 -20.41
N LEU A 198 -4.59 -4.76 -20.05
CA LEU A 198 -5.63 -3.75 -20.22
C LEU A 198 -5.49 -2.98 -21.54
N ASP A 199 -4.39 -3.20 -22.29
CA ASP A 199 -4.14 -2.55 -23.58
C ASP A 199 -4.94 -3.25 -24.69
N VAL A 200 -5.98 -2.55 -25.17
CA VAL A 200 -6.89 -3.09 -26.19
C VAL A 200 -6.20 -3.27 -27.53
N ASP A 201 -5.28 -2.41 -27.89
CA ASP A 201 -4.59 -2.46 -29.18
C ASP A 201 -3.70 -3.69 -29.26
N LEU A 202 -3.04 -4.04 -28.15
CA LEU A 202 -2.31 -5.30 -28.04
C LEU A 202 -3.25 -6.51 -28.16
N VAL A 203 -4.41 -6.48 -27.49
CA VAL A 203 -5.40 -7.57 -27.54
C VAL A 203 -5.99 -7.72 -28.94
N LYS A 204 -6.34 -6.62 -29.62
CA LYS A 204 -6.82 -6.64 -31.01
C LYS A 204 -5.77 -7.17 -31.98
N SER A 205 -4.52 -6.70 -31.85
CA SER A 205 -3.38 -7.16 -32.62
C SER A 205 -3.16 -8.69 -32.50
N LEU A 206 -3.24 -9.22 -31.28
CA LEU A 206 -3.10 -10.64 -30.99
C LEU A 206 -4.27 -11.48 -31.57
N ARG A 207 -5.45 -10.89 -31.74
CA ARG A 207 -6.62 -11.55 -32.35
C ARG A 207 -6.64 -11.47 -33.89
N GLY A 208 -5.72 -10.72 -34.50
CA GLY A 208 -5.69 -10.49 -35.93
C GLY A 208 -6.81 -9.58 -36.42
N GLU A 209 -7.45 -8.84 -35.54
CA GLU A 209 -8.46 -7.83 -35.87
C GLU A 209 -7.71 -6.56 -36.30
N GLN A 210 -7.42 -6.45 -37.61
CA GLN A 210 -6.98 -5.20 -38.24
C GLN A 210 -8.22 -4.37 -38.60
N GLU A 211 -8.15 -3.06 -38.39
CA GLU A 211 -9.19 -2.10 -38.82
C GLU A 211 -9.59 -2.22 -40.29
#